data_f4f62ab3050dfe498b844f00e82c953b
#
_entry.id   f4f62ab3050dfe498b844f00e82c953b
#
_cell.length_a   1.000
_cell.length_b   1.000
_cell.length_c   1.000
_cell.angle_alpha   90.00
_cell.angle_beta   90.00
_cell.angle_gamma   90.00
#
_symmetry.space_group_name_H-M   'P 1'
#
loop_
_entity.id
_entity.type
_entity.pdbx_description
1 polymer ?
#
loop_
_entity_poly.entity_id
_entity_poly.type
_entity_poly.pdbx_seq_one_letter_code
_entity_poly.pdbx_strand_id
1 'polypeptide(L)'
;DVCSSDLKNFTFLMNEFGEWKLSPAYDLTFSNGPGGEQSTMVMGEGRNITVKHLSKLGEEAQLSKEFIENVIEQTLSALGKWQSLSKKYGVSDVNMQLISKTISKF
;
A
#
# COMPACT_ATOMS: atom_id res chain seq x y z
N ASP A 1 -3.08 -16.92 -2.97
CA ASP A 1 -4.10 -16.08 -2.42
C ASP A 1 -3.93 -14.63 -2.83
N VAL A 2 -4.91 -14.10 -3.44
CA VAL A 2 -4.77 -13.13 -4.52
C VAL A 2 -4.56 -11.68 -4.08
N CYS A 3 -4.73 -11.37 -2.81
CA CYS A 3 -4.51 -10.00 -2.31
C CYS A 3 -4.17 -10.03 -0.85
N SER A 4 -2.92 -9.99 -0.58
CA SER A 4 -2.40 -9.86 0.79
C SER A 4 -2.76 -8.53 1.44
N SER A 5 -2.99 -7.49 0.66
CA SER A 5 -3.48 -6.19 1.13
C SER A 5 -5.01 -6.04 1.05
N ASP A 6 -5.72 -7.16 1.06
CA ASP A 6 -7.17 -7.19 1.07
C ASP A 6 -7.75 -6.60 2.36
N LEU A 7 -8.99 -6.13 2.30
CA LEU A 7 -9.72 -5.56 3.46
C LEU A 7 -9.73 -6.48 4.69
N LYS A 8 -9.58 -7.78 4.52
CA LYS A 8 -9.46 -8.75 5.62
C LYS A 8 -8.17 -8.65 6.44
N ASN A 9 -7.16 -7.94 5.96
CA ASN A 9 -5.90 -7.70 6.68
C ASN A 9 -5.94 -6.44 7.55
N PHE A 10 -7.11 -5.91 7.83
CA PHE A 10 -7.34 -4.84 8.77
C PHE A 10 -8.07 -5.36 10.00
N THR A 11 -7.54 -5.04 11.17
CA THR A 11 -8.09 -5.49 12.45
C THR A 11 -8.17 -4.32 13.42
N PHE A 12 -9.22 -4.29 14.21
CA PHE A 12 -9.36 -3.34 15.31
C PHE A 12 -9.14 -4.07 16.63
N LEU A 13 -8.44 -3.42 17.53
CA LEU A 13 -8.18 -3.90 18.89
C LEU A 13 -8.93 -3.04 19.89
N MET A 14 -9.54 -3.67 20.86
CA MET A 14 -10.17 -2.99 21.98
C MET A 14 -9.28 -3.10 23.21
N ASN A 15 -8.99 -1.97 23.86
CA ASN A 15 -8.25 -1.97 25.11
C ASN A 15 -9.15 -2.32 26.32
N GLU A 16 -8.56 -2.36 27.50
CA GLU A 16 -9.27 -2.63 28.77
C GLU A 16 -10.34 -1.60 29.13
N PHE A 17 -10.28 -0.41 28.54
CA PHE A 17 -11.24 0.68 28.74
C PHE A 17 -12.38 0.70 27.71
N GLY A 18 -12.42 -0.27 26.82
CA GLY A 18 -13.44 -0.34 25.75
C GLY A 18 -13.17 0.58 24.57
N GLU A 19 -11.98 1.15 24.42
CA GLU A 19 -11.61 1.98 23.31
C GLU A 19 -11.09 1.14 22.13
N TRP A 20 -11.59 1.41 20.94
CA TRP A 20 -11.18 0.74 19.71
C TRP A 20 -10.06 1.51 19.01
N LYS A 21 -9.04 0.79 18.58
CA LYS A 21 -7.94 1.32 17.76
C LYS A 21 -7.66 0.38 16.60
N LEU A 22 -7.25 0.95 15.47
CA LEU A 22 -6.71 0.13 14.38
C LEU A 22 -5.45 -0.59 14.87
N SER A 23 -5.35 -1.90 14.59
CA SER A 23 -4.15 -2.67 14.91
C SER A 23 -2.93 -2.15 14.13
N PRO A 24 -1.70 -2.45 14.59
CA PRO A 24 -0.53 -2.32 13.73
C PRO A 24 -0.73 -3.04 12.40
N ALA A 25 -0.11 -2.52 11.35
CA ALA A 25 -0.15 -3.15 10.05
C ALA A 25 0.51 -4.54 10.09
N TYR A 26 -0.11 -5.51 9.43
CA TYR A 26 0.41 -6.86 9.30
C TYR A 26 0.14 -7.40 7.89
N ASP A 27 0.87 -8.44 7.50
CA ASP A 27 0.75 -9.08 6.19
C ASP A 27 0.89 -8.09 5.01
N LEU A 28 1.79 -7.11 5.17
CA LEU A 28 2.11 -6.15 4.12
C LEU A 28 3.04 -6.82 3.12
N THR A 29 2.47 -7.33 2.04
CA THR A 29 3.20 -8.01 0.99
C THR A 29 2.89 -7.41 -0.38
N PHE A 30 3.80 -7.60 -1.32
CA PHE A 30 3.54 -7.21 -2.70
C PHE A 30 2.48 -8.12 -3.32
N SER A 31 1.48 -7.51 -3.94
CA SER A 31 0.44 -8.21 -4.68
C SER A 31 0.19 -7.53 -6.01
N ASN A 32 0.21 -8.31 -7.08
CA ASN A 32 -0.02 -7.81 -8.43
C ASN A 32 -1.48 -7.99 -8.88
N GLY A 33 -2.26 -8.76 -8.12
CA GLY A 33 -3.63 -9.13 -8.49
C GLY A 33 -3.70 -10.07 -9.70
N PRO A 34 -4.84 -10.74 -9.92
CA PRO A 34 -5.06 -11.57 -11.10
C PRO A 34 -5.07 -10.71 -12.37
N GLY A 35 -4.25 -11.08 -13.36
CA GLY A 35 -4.14 -10.31 -14.60
C GLY A 35 -3.64 -8.87 -14.42
N GLY A 36 -3.00 -8.56 -13.29
CA GLY A 36 -2.47 -7.23 -12.99
C GLY A 36 -3.54 -6.23 -12.52
N GLU A 37 -4.69 -6.71 -12.09
CA GLU A 37 -5.78 -5.88 -11.57
C GLU A 37 -6.05 -6.21 -10.10
N GLN A 38 -6.19 -5.18 -9.29
CA GLN A 38 -6.51 -5.34 -7.87
C GLN A 38 -8.01 -5.62 -7.69
N SER A 39 -8.35 -6.53 -6.78
CA SER A 39 -9.76 -6.82 -6.44
C SER A 39 -10.43 -5.65 -5.72
N THR A 40 -9.66 -4.83 -5.02
CA THR A 40 -10.13 -3.60 -4.38
C THR A 40 -9.70 -2.41 -5.23
N MET A 41 -10.67 -1.70 -5.78
CA MET A 41 -10.45 -0.50 -6.58
C MET A 41 -10.22 0.73 -5.71
N VAL A 42 -9.37 1.64 -6.18
CA VAL A 42 -9.17 2.96 -5.60
C VAL A 42 -9.82 4.00 -6.51
N MET A 43 -10.90 4.63 -6.06
CA MET A 43 -11.70 5.58 -6.83
C MET A 43 -12.13 5.04 -8.21
N GLY A 44 -12.54 3.77 -8.24
CA GLY A 44 -12.97 3.09 -9.45
C GLY A 44 -11.84 2.54 -10.34
N GLU A 45 -10.58 2.71 -9.96
CA GLU A 45 -9.42 2.22 -10.70
C GLU A 45 -8.81 1.01 -9.99
N GLY A 46 -8.67 -0.11 -10.71
CA GLY A 46 -8.09 -1.35 -10.17
C GLY A 46 -6.74 -1.73 -10.76
N ARG A 47 -6.36 -1.15 -11.89
CA ARG A 47 -5.16 -1.55 -12.64
C ARG A 47 -4.07 -0.47 -12.66
N ASN A 48 -4.44 0.75 -12.96
CA ASN A 48 -3.51 1.87 -13.15
C ASN A 48 -3.70 2.91 -12.05
N ILE A 49 -3.63 2.47 -10.80
CA ILE A 49 -3.71 3.34 -9.64
C ILE A 49 -2.52 4.29 -9.64
N THR A 50 -2.79 5.58 -9.48
CA THR A 50 -1.79 6.64 -9.44
C THR A 50 -1.90 7.45 -8.15
N VAL A 51 -0.93 8.32 -7.89
CA VAL A 51 -0.97 9.27 -6.77
C VAL A 51 -2.23 10.13 -6.80
N LYS A 52 -2.75 10.47 -7.99
CA LYS A 52 -4.02 11.22 -8.10
C LYS A 52 -5.21 10.47 -7.53
N HIS A 53 -5.30 9.16 -7.77
CA HIS A 53 -6.36 8.32 -7.19
C HIS A 53 -6.26 8.26 -5.67
N LEU A 54 -5.04 8.13 -5.14
CA LEU A 54 -4.79 8.12 -3.70
C LEU A 54 -5.14 9.47 -3.05
N SER A 55 -4.75 10.56 -3.68
CA SER A 55 -5.09 11.92 -3.20
C SER A 55 -6.60 12.12 -3.16
N LYS A 56 -7.30 11.73 -4.21
CA LYS A 56 -8.77 11.83 -4.28
C LYS A 56 -9.45 10.98 -3.21
N LEU A 57 -8.94 9.77 -2.96
CA LEU A 57 -9.44 8.93 -1.87
C LEU A 57 -9.26 9.60 -0.51
N GLY A 58 -8.12 10.24 -0.28
CA GLY A 58 -7.87 11.00 0.94
C GLY A 58 -8.82 12.19 1.11
N GLU A 59 -9.12 12.90 0.03
CA GLU A 59 -10.10 14.00 0.01
C GLU A 59 -11.51 13.48 0.35
N GLU A 60 -11.93 12.36 -0.22
CA GLU A 60 -13.21 11.70 0.10
C GLU A 60 -13.29 11.28 1.58
N ALA A 61 -12.16 10.89 2.17
CA ALA A 61 -12.04 10.61 3.60
C ALA A 61 -11.96 11.87 4.47
N GLN A 62 -12.10 13.07 3.89
CA GLN A 62 -12.03 14.37 4.58
C GLN A 62 -10.69 14.65 5.26
N LEU A 63 -9.61 14.10 4.72
CA LEU A 63 -8.26 14.37 5.19
C LEU A 63 -7.75 15.70 4.59
N SER A 64 -6.91 16.41 5.35
CA SER A 64 -6.29 17.63 4.82
C SER A 64 -5.31 17.32 3.70
N LYS A 65 -5.18 18.24 2.75
CA LYS A 65 -4.23 18.10 1.63
C LYS A 65 -2.81 17.88 2.12
N GLU A 66 -2.38 18.62 3.11
CA GLU A 66 -1.06 18.52 3.73
C GLU A 66 -0.83 17.12 4.31
N PHE A 67 -1.82 16.57 5.02
CA PHE A 67 -1.73 15.20 5.57
C PHE A 67 -1.61 14.16 4.47
N ILE A 68 -2.41 14.27 3.41
CA ILE A 68 -2.39 13.35 2.27
C ILE A 68 -1.01 13.37 1.60
N GLU A 69 -0.49 14.55 1.30
CA GLU A 69 0.84 14.73 0.67
C GLU A 69 1.95 14.13 1.55
N ASN A 70 1.93 14.38 2.84
CA ASN A 70 2.90 13.82 3.78
C ASN A 70 2.88 12.29 3.83
N VAL A 71 1.70 11.68 3.88
CA VAL A 71 1.57 10.22 3.91
C VAL A 71 2.08 9.61 2.61
N ILE A 72 1.73 10.19 1.46
CA ILE A 72 2.20 9.71 0.16
C ILE A 72 3.72 9.84 0.06
N GLU A 73 4.28 10.98 0.44
CA GLU A 73 5.72 11.22 0.41
C GLU A 73 6.49 10.24 1.30
N GLN A 74 6.05 10.05 2.53
CA GLN A 74 6.67 9.09 3.45
C GLN A 74 6.62 7.66 2.90
N THR A 75 5.51 7.27 2.31
CA THR A 75 5.34 5.94 1.73
C THR A 75 6.26 5.74 0.53
N LEU A 76 6.32 6.71 -0.40
CA LEU A 76 7.21 6.65 -1.56
C LEU A 76 8.68 6.67 -1.16
N SER A 77 9.05 7.45 -0.15
CA SER A 77 10.40 7.46 0.41
C SER A 77 10.80 6.10 1.00
N ALA A 78 9.88 5.46 1.73
CA ALA A 78 10.11 4.11 2.26
C ALA A 78 10.26 3.07 1.14
N LEU A 79 9.41 3.14 0.12
CA LEU A 79 9.48 2.26 -1.05
C LEU A 79 10.74 2.47 -1.88
N GLY A 80 11.30 3.67 -1.89
CA GLY A 80 12.58 3.98 -2.54
C GLY A 80 13.77 3.18 -2.01
N LYS A 81 13.66 2.61 -0.80
CA LYS A 81 14.66 1.73 -0.21
C LYS A 81 14.58 0.28 -0.69
N TRP A 82 13.60 -0.05 -1.52
CA TRP A 82 13.31 -1.40 -1.95
C TRP A 82 14.51 -2.12 -2.55
N GLN A 83 15.22 -1.50 -3.49
CA GLN A 83 16.36 -2.14 -4.16
C GLN A 83 17.47 -2.53 -3.17
N SER A 84 17.81 -1.65 -2.25
CA SER A 84 18.82 -1.92 -1.25
C SER A 84 18.40 -2.99 -0.26
N LEU A 85 17.15 -2.95 0.21
CA LEU A 85 16.60 -3.94 1.12
C LEU A 85 16.42 -5.31 0.46
N SER A 86 15.96 -5.35 -0.78
CA SER A 86 15.79 -6.60 -1.51
C SER A 86 17.09 -7.37 -1.69
N LYS A 87 18.18 -6.67 -2.00
CA LYS A 87 19.52 -7.26 -2.07
C LYS A 87 19.97 -7.78 -0.71
N LYS A 88 19.79 -6.96 0.32
CA LYS A 88 20.18 -7.33 1.69
C LYS A 88 19.50 -8.60 2.18
N TYR A 89 18.24 -8.79 1.84
CA TYR A 89 17.42 -9.93 2.28
C TYR A 89 17.31 -11.07 1.27
N GLY A 90 18.10 -11.05 0.20
CA GLY A 90 18.21 -12.17 -0.74
C GLY A 90 17.02 -12.37 -1.66
N VAL A 91 16.28 -11.31 -1.97
CA VAL A 91 15.20 -11.37 -2.97
C VAL A 91 15.82 -11.63 -4.35
N SER A 92 15.23 -12.54 -5.13
CA SER A 92 15.71 -12.84 -6.49
C SER A 92 15.67 -11.61 -7.39
N ASP A 93 16.63 -11.50 -8.32
CA ASP A 93 16.70 -10.37 -9.25
C ASP A 93 15.42 -10.20 -10.07
N VAL A 94 14.79 -11.31 -10.48
CA VAL A 94 13.52 -11.28 -11.22
C VAL A 94 12.41 -10.62 -10.40
N ASN A 95 12.25 -11.02 -9.16
CA ASN A 95 11.24 -10.44 -8.26
C ASN A 95 11.59 -9.00 -7.87
N MET A 96 12.86 -8.71 -7.64
CA MET A 96 13.32 -7.35 -7.35
C MET A 96 12.96 -6.39 -8.49
N GLN A 97 13.22 -6.78 -9.73
CA GLN A 97 12.91 -5.94 -10.90
C GLN A 97 11.40 -5.80 -11.14
N LEU A 98 10.64 -6.88 -10.97
CA LEU A 98 9.18 -6.85 -11.10
C LEU A 98 8.55 -5.85 -10.13
N ILE A 99 8.94 -5.90 -8.88
CA ILE A 99 8.43 -5.02 -7.82
C ILE A 99 8.92 -3.58 -8.05
N SER A 100 10.21 -3.38 -8.41
CA SER A 100 10.76 -2.07 -8.74
C SER A 100 9.99 -1.39 -9.87
N LYS A 101 9.67 -2.12 -10.92
CA LYS A 101 8.88 -1.61 -12.05
C LYS A 101 7.47 -1.19 -11.62
N THR A 102 6.87 -1.91 -10.69
CA THR A 102 5.55 -1.56 -10.18
C THR A 102 5.60 -0.32 -9.30
N ILE A 103 6.58 -0.23 -8.40
CA ILE A 103 6.79 0.94 -7.54
C ILE A 103 7.05 2.20 -8.37
N SER A 104 7.80 2.11 -9.47
CA SER A 104 8.16 3.25 -10.32
C SER A 104 6.99 3.89 -11.07
N LYS A 105 5.80 3.28 -11.02
CA LYS A 105 4.58 3.86 -11.61
C LYS A 105 3.99 5.00 -10.78
N PHE A 106 4.38 5.10 -9.54
CA PHE A 106 3.98 6.15 -8.61
C PHE A 106 5.00 7.28 -8.56
#